data_76b32a05b99a445031ac795ff3a24881
#
_entry.id   76b32a05b99a445031ac795ff3a24881
#
_cell.length_a   1.000
_cell.length_b   1.000
_cell.length_c   1.000
_cell.angle_alpha   90.00
_cell.angle_beta   90.00
_cell.angle_gamma   90.00
#
_symmetry.space_group_name_H-M   'P 1'
#
loop_
_entity.id
_entity.type
_entity.pdbx_description
1 polymer ?
#
loop_
_entity_poly.entity_id
_entity_poly.type
_entity_poly.pdbx_seq_one_letter_code
_entity_poly.pdbx_strand_id
1 'polypeptide(L)'
;EQGFENSVVGADKAVVVVNPEITSVRDADRVIGKLDAKGLEDHAVIVNRLNYEMTKRGDTLDVPDIIETLSVKLLGVVPDDRSITVSTNKGEPIVLDDKAQSGQAFKNIARRLNGEEVPLLKLGSESTGLFSAIRRLFKKN
;
A
#
# COMPACT_ATOMS: atom_id res chain seq x y z
N GLU A 1 -19.08 11.89 -6.68
CA GLU A 1 -18.84 12.79 -5.53
C GLU A 1 -19.66 12.38 -4.31
N GLN A 2 -20.98 12.20 -4.45
CA GLN A 2 -21.85 11.84 -3.32
C GLN A 2 -21.55 10.45 -2.71
N GLY A 3 -21.11 9.47 -3.50
CA GLY A 3 -20.70 8.16 -3.01
C GLY A 3 -19.45 8.21 -2.13
N PHE A 4 -18.47 9.04 -2.48
CA PHE A 4 -17.31 9.28 -1.65
C PHE A 4 -17.68 9.97 -0.33
N GLU A 5 -18.52 10.98 -0.39
CA GLU A 5 -19.03 11.71 0.78
C GLU A 5 -19.68 10.76 1.78
N ASN A 6 -20.57 9.90 1.28
CA ASN A 6 -21.28 8.92 2.12
C ASN A 6 -20.35 7.85 2.71
N SER A 7 -19.26 7.48 2.00
CA SER A 7 -18.34 6.45 2.49
C SER A 7 -17.40 6.93 3.60
N VAL A 8 -17.19 8.25 3.72
CA VAL A 8 -16.31 8.83 4.78
C VAL A 8 -17.09 9.34 5.98
N VAL A 9 -18.42 9.39 5.92
CA VAL A 9 -19.24 9.79 7.07
C VAL A 9 -19.12 8.75 8.18
N GLY A 10 -18.65 9.18 9.35
CA GLY A 10 -18.46 8.30 10.50
C GLY A 10 -17.22 7.42 10.45
N ALA A 11 -16.31 7.64 9.50
CA ALA A 11 -15.02 6.97 9.48
C ALA A 11 -14.03 7.68 10.43
N ASP A 12 -13.33 6.91 11.25
CA ASP A 12 -12.25 7.41 12.11
C ASP A 12 -10.89 7.37 11.41
N LYS A 13 -10.76 6.50 10.41
CA LYS A 13 -9.52 6.25 9.65
C LYS A 13 -9.81 5.97 8.20
N ALA A 14 -8.85 6.26 7.33
CA ALA A 14 -8.91 5.90 5.92
C ALA A 14 -7.67 5.13 5.46
N VAL A 15 -7.88 4.16 4.59
CA VAL A 15 -6.80 3.47 3.89
C VAL A 15 -6.95 3.72 2.40
N VAL A 16 -5.96 4.38 1.82
CA VAL A 16 -5.91 4.69 0.40
C VAL A 16 -5.07 3.63 -0.30
N VAL A 17 -5.63 2.99 -1.32
CA VAL A 17 -4.92 1.96 -2.11
C VAL A 17 -4.49 2.54 -3.44
N VAL A 18 -3.19 2.47 -3.74
CA VAL A 18 -2.61 3.01 -4.98
C VAL A 18 -1.83 1.95 -5.72
N ASN A 19 -1.82 2.02 -7.04
CA ASN A 19 -0.86 1.32 -7.87
C ASN A 19 0.38 2.21 -8.09
N PRO A 20 1.56 1.64 -8.43
CA PRO A 20 2.80 2.40 -8.62
C PRO A 20 2.83 3.13 -9.97
N GLU A 21 1.77 3.84 -10.30
CA GLU A 21 1.54 4.58 -11.54
C GLU A 21 1.26 6.06 -11.23
N ILE A 22 1.81 6.97 -12.02
CA ILE A 22 1.69 8.43 -11.82
C ILE A 22 0.23 8.86 -11.70
N THR A 23 -0.66 8.31 -12.55
CA THR A 23 -2.08 8.64 -12.54
C THR A 23 -2.76 8.20 -11.26
N SER A 24 -2.47 6.99 -10.79
CA SER A 24 -3.01 6.46 -9.53
C SER A 24 -2.56 7.29 -8.33
N VAL A 25 -1.28 7.68 -8.29
CA VAL A 25 -0.73 8.50 -7.20
C VAL A 25 -1.32 9.91 -7.19
N ARG A 26 -1.50 10.54 -8.38
CA ARG A 26 -2.18 11.85 -8.47
C ARG A 26 -3.64 11.80 -8.02
N ASP A 27 -4.34 10.72 -8.34
CA ASP A 27 -5.73 10.57 -7.89
C ASP A 27 -5.80 10.32 -6.38
N ALA A 28 -4.86 9.56 -5.83
CA ALA A 28 -4.72 9.37 -4.38
C ALA A 28 -4.44 10.68 -3.65
N ASP A 29 -3.54 11.52 -4.15
CA ASP A 29 -3.24 12.84 -3.59
C ASP A 29 -4.51 13.71 -3.49
N ARG A 30 -5.33 13.73 -4.55
CA ARG A 30 -6.62 14.43 -4.53
C ARG A 30 -7.60 13.87 -3.50
N VAL A 31 -7.63 12.52 -3.34
CA VAL A 31 -8.47 11.86 -2.34
C VAL A 31 -8.01 12.22 -0.94
N ILE A 32 -6.70 12.17 -0.68
CA ILE A 32 -6.10 12.55 0.61
C ILE A 32 -6.45 14.00 0.97
N GLY A 33 -6.26 14.94 0.03
CA GLY A 33 -6.65 16.32 0.26
C GLY A 33 -8.15 16.53 0.57
N LYS A 34 -9.03 15.69 0.01
CA LYS A 34 -10.46 15.69 0.36
C LYS A 34 -10.73 15.11 1.75
N LEU A 35 -9.97 14.10 2.17
CA LEU A 35 -10.05 13.52 3.52
C LEU A 35 -9.63 14.55 4.56
N ASP A 36 -8.49 15.21 4.35
CA ASP A 36 -7.98 16.29 5.21
C ASP A 36 -8.97 17.43 5.35
N ALA A 37 -9.56 17.88 4.24
CA ALA A 37 -10.57 18.94 4.23
C ALA A 37 -11.84 18.58 5.02
N LYS A 38 -12.06 17.28 5.27
CA LYS A 38 -13.17 16.78 6.12
C LYS A 38 -12.74 16.49 7.56
N GLY A 39 -11.49 16.75 7.92
CA GLY A 39 -10.94 16.49 9.25
C GLY A 39 -10.60 15.02 9.51
N LEU A 40 -10.54 14.17 8.46
CA LEU A 40 -10.11 12.78 8.56
C LEU A 40 -8.61 12.70 8.27
N GLU A 41 -7.80 13.02 9.28
CA GLU A 41 -6.33 13.11 9.16
C GLU A 41 -5.62 11.77 9.41
N ASP A 42 -6.27 10.79 10.06
CA ASP A 42 -5.70 9.44 10.27
C ASP A 42 -5.89 8.60 9.02
N HIS A 43 -5.01 8.77 8.06
CA HIS A 43 -5.00 7.97 6.84
C HIS A 43 -3.63 7.34 6.58
N ALA A 44 -3.66 6.21 5.88
CA ALA A 44 -2.48 5.46 5.49
C ALA A 44 -2.61 4.95 4.05
N VAL A 45 -1.50 4.62 3.41
CA VAL A 45 -1.48 4.10 2.05
C VAL A 45 -1.05 2.64 1.99
N ILE A 46 -1.68 1.89 1.10
CA ILE A 46 -1.21 0.58 0.63
C ILE A 46 -0.77 0.75 -0.83
N VAL A 47 0.48 0.39 -1.12
CA VAL A 47 0.95 0.29 -2.51
C VAL A 47 0.62 -1.12 -3.01
N ASN A 48 -0.27 -1.20 -4.00
CA ASN A 48 -0.78 -2.45 -4.55
C ASN A 48 -0.15 -2.74 -5.91
N ARG A 49 -0.04 -4.03 -6.27
CA ARG A 49 0.48 -4.48 -7.56
C ARG A 49 1.90 -3.98 -7.86
N LEU A 50 2.75 -3.95 -6.85
CA LEU A 50 4.15 -3.58 -7.05
C LEU A 50 4.87 -4.67 -7.85
N ASN A 51 5.33 -4.32 -9.06
CA ASN A 51 6.19 -5.18 -9.86
C ASN A 51 7.64 -4.73 -9.70
N TYR A 52 8.41 -5.52 -8.95
CA TYR A 52 9.79 -5.18 -8.60
C TYR A 52 10.69 -4.96 -9.83
N GLU A 53 10.55 -5.78 -10.88
CA GLU A 53 11.37 -5.66 -12.07
C GLU A 53 11.06 -4.37 -12.86
N MET A 54 9.80 -3.98 -12.93
CA MET A 54 9.40 -2.72 -13.55
C MET A 54 9.91 -1.51 -12.75
N THR A 55 9.77 -1.57 -11.42
CA THR A 55 10.29 -0.52 -10.53
C THR A 55 11.81 -0.36 -10.67
N LYS A 56 12.55 -1.47 -10.69
CA LYS A 56 14.02 -1.48 -10.86
C LYS A 56 14.47 -0.86 -12.17
N ARG A 57 13.67 -1.00 -13.25
CA ARG A 57 13.95 -0.38 -14.56
C ARG A 57 13.51 1.07 -14.67
N GLY A 58 12.77 1.58 -13.69
CA GLY A 58 12.17 2.90 -13.73
C GLY A 58 10.91 3.00 -14.59
N ASP A 59 10.28 1.86 -14.93
CA ASP A 59 9.04 1.81 -15.71
C ASP A 59 7.82 2.20 -14.84
N THR A 60 7.94 2.08 -13.51
CA THR A 60 6.92 2.47 -12.54
C THR A 60 7.57 3.23 -11.37
N LEU A 61 6.75 3.95 -10.60
CA LEU A 61 7.21 4.65 -9.40
C LEU A 61 7.69 3.64 -8.35
N ASP A 62 8.68 4.03 -7.57
CA ASP A 62 9.09 3.26 -6.41
C ASP A 62 8.27 3.64 -5.16
N VAL A 63 8.35 2.83 -4.12
CA VAL A 63 7.59 3.06 -2.88
C VAL A 63 8.04 4.32 -2.15
N PRO A 64 9.34 4.63 -2.02
CA PRO A 64 9.79 5.90 -1.45
C PRO A 64 9.22 7.12 -2.14
N ASP A 65 9.25 7.17 -3.48
CA ASP A 65 8.74 8.30 -4.26
C ASP A 65 7.22 8.50 -4.05
N ILE A 66 6.47 7.39 -3.98
CA ILE A 66 5.02 7.42 -3.72
C ILE A 66 4.75 8.01 -2.32
N ILE A 67 5.47 7.54 -1.30
CA ILE A 67 5.29 8.00 0.08
C ILE A 67 5.70 9.45 0.25
N GLU A 68 6.79 9.87 -0.38
CA GLU A 68 7.23 11.27 -0.37
C GLU A 68 6.20 12.18 -1.05
N THR A 69 5.67 11.75 -2.21
CA THR A 69 4.64 12.51 -2.95
C THR A 69 3.36 12.67 -2.14
N LEU A 70 2.87 11.59 -1.54
CA LEU A 70 1.59 11.61 -0.81
C LEU A 70 1.71 12.13 0.62
N SER A 71 2.93 12.17 1.18
CA SER A 71 3.20 12.59 2.57
C SER A 71 2.38 11.83 3.62
N VAL A 72 2.12 10.54 3.38
CA VAL A 72 1.28 9.68 4.24
C VAL A 72 2.05 8.46 4.75
N LYS A 73 1.51 7.85 5.80
CA LYS A 73 2.08 6.63 6.38
C LYS A 73 1.87 5.42 5.46
N LEU A 74 2.94 4.67 5.21
CA LEU A 74 2.85 3.38 4.49
C LEU A 74 2.30 2.30 5.42
N LEU A 75 1.17 1.72 5.07
CA LEU A 75 0.58 0.58 5.78
C LEU A 75 1.13 -0.75 5.27
N GLY A 76 1.38 -0.86 3.97
CA GLY A 76 1.97 -2.05 3.39
C GLY A 76 2.14 -1.99 1.87
N VAL A 77 2.81 -3.01 1.36
CA VAL A 77 3.05 -3.19 -0.07
C VAL A 77 2.59 -4.59 -0.45
N VAL A 78 1.75 -4.69 -1.47
CA VAL A 78 1.28 -5.94 -2.06
C VAL A 78 1.96 -6.13 -3.41
N PRO A 79 2.69 -7.24 -3.63
CA PRO A 79 3.33 -7.49 -4.90
C PRO A 79 2.32 -7.79 -6.00
N ASP A 80 2.71 -7.56 -7.26
CA ASP A 80 1.97 -8.05 -8.43
C ASP A 80 2.17 -9.56 -8.53
N ASP A 81 1.15 -10.32 -8.13
CA ASP A 81 1.19 -11.76 -7.94
C ASP A 81 0.05 -12.44 -8.70
N ARG A 82 0.40 -13.25 -9.69
CA ARG A 82 -0.57 -14.03 -10.47
C ARG A 82 -1.40 -15.01 -9.63
N SER A 83 -0.88 -15.42 -8.49
CA SER A 83 -1.58 -16.32 -7.55
C SER A 83 -2.89 -15.69 -7.06
N ILE A 84 -2.98 -14.37 -6.96
CA ILE A 84 -4.21 -13.65 -6.59
C ILE A 84 -5.32 -13.97 -7.60
N THR A 85 -5.02 -13.83 -8.90
CA THR A 85 -6.01 -14.12 -9.94
C THR A 85 -6.43 -15.59 -9.92
N VAL A 86 -5.47 -16.51 -9.75
CA VAL A 86 -5.75 -17.95 -9.70
C VAL A 86 -6.64 -18.30 -8.50
N SER A 87 -6.30 -17.80 -7.31
CA SER A 87 -7.07 -18.07 -6.09
C SER A 87 -8.48 -17.45 -6.16
N THR A 88 -8.59 -16.23 -6.68
CA THR A 88 -9.88 -15.56 -6.89
C THR A 88 -10.79 -16.36 -7.82
N ASN A 89 -10.26 -16.88 -8.94
CA ASN A 89 -11.02 -17.71 -9.88
C ASN A 89 -11.47 -19.05 -9.27
N LYS A 90 -10.76 -19.54 -8.26
CA LYS A 90 -11.16 -20.74 -7.51
C LYS A 90 -12.12 -20.44 -6.36
N GLY A 91 -12.37 -19.16 -6.05
CA GLY A 91 -13.14 -18.76 -4.88
C GLY A 91 -12.39 -18.94 -3.57
N GLU A 92 -11.07 -19.07 -3.60
CA GLU A 92 -10.21 -19.25 -2.44
C GLU A 92 -9.44 -17.95 -2.14
N PRO A 93 -9.58 -17.33 -0.95
CA PRO A 93 -8.79 -16.15 -0.59
C PRO A 93 -7.29 -16.45 -0.57
N ILE A 94 -6.48 -15.60 -1.21
CA ILE A 94 -5.01 -15.78 -1.29
C ILE A 94 -4.33 -15.84 0.09
N VAL A 95 -4.95 -15.27 1.10
CA VAL A 95 -4.44 -15.31 2.49
C VAL A 95 -4.41 -16.71 3.10
N LEU A 96 -5.10 -17.69 2.50
CA LEU A 96 -5.06 -19.09 2.91
C LEU A 96 -3.85 -19.84 2.33
N ASP A 97 -3.16 -19.27 1.35
CA ASP A 97 -1.93 -19.83 0.79
C ASP A 97 -0.72 -19.26 1.56
N ASP A 98 -0.14 -20.07 2.44
CA ASP A 98 1.03 -19.68 3.24
C ASP A 98 2.32 -19.48 2.42
N LYS A 99 2.34 -19.93 1.16
CA LYS A 99 3.49 -19.77 0.26
C LYS A 99 3.39 -18.51 -0.58
N ALA A 100 2.20 -17.91 -0.71
CA ALA A 100 1.99 -16.70 -1.50
C ALA A 100 2.51 -15.46 -0.77
N GLN A 101 3.45 -14.75 -1.40
CA GLN A 101 3.97 -13.48 -0.85
C GLN A 101 2.87 -12.43 -0.71
N SER A 102 1.93 -12.37 -1.65
CA SER A 102 0.76 -11.50 -1.57
C SER A 102 -0.16 -11.85 -0.40
N GLY A 103 -0.37 -13.14 -0.14
CA GLY A 103 -1.12 -13.60 1.03
C GLY A 103 -0.47 -13.15 2.34
N GLN A 104 0.85 -13.28 2.44
CA GLN A 104 1.60 -12.80 3.60
C GLN A 104 1.58 -11.26 3.73
N ALA A 105 1.61 -10.54 2.59
CA ALA A 105 1.48 -9.08 2.58
C ALA A 105 0.15 -8.64 3.17
N PHE A 106 -0.97 -9.23 2.76
CA PHE A 106 -2.30 -8.94 3.32
C PHE A 106 -2.40 -9.26 4.82
N LYS A 107 -1.87 -10.42 5.27
CA LYS A 107 -1.80 -10.76 6.70
C LYS A 107 -1.05 -9.68 7.51
N ASN A 108 0.10 -9.23 7.00
CA ASN A 108 0.91 -8.21 7.66
C ASN A 108 0.25 -6.83 7.68
N ILE A 109 -0.49 -6.46 6.62
CA ILE A 109 -1.29 -5.25 6.56
C ILE A 109 -2.40 -5.29 7.63
N ALA A 110 -3.13 -6.40 7.72
CA ALA A 110 -4.17 -6.58 8.74
C ALA A 110 -3.62 -6.46 10.17
N ARG A 111 -2.46 -7.04 10.45
CA ARG A 111 -1.79 -6.93 11.75
C ARG A 111 -1.41 -5.47 12.08
N ARG A 112 -0.89 -4.73 11.09
CA ARG A 112 -0.56 -3.30 11.28
C ARG A 112 -1.81 -2.44 11.50
N LEU A 113 -2.92 -2.75 10.83
CA LEU A 113 -4.22 -2.10 11.08
C LEU A 113 -4.68 -2.31 12.52
N ASN A 114 -4.36 -3.46 13.12
CA ASN A 114 -4.62 -3.76 14.53
C ASN A 114 -3.58 -3.17 15.50
N GLY A 115 -2.63 -2.35 15.00
CA GLY A 115 -1.63 -1.68 15.83
C GLY A 115 -0.37 -2.49 16.12
N GLU A 116 -0.19 -3.67 15.46
CA GLU A 116 1.02 -4.46 15.63
C GLU A 116 2.20 -3.88 14.83
N GLU A 117 3.39 -3.89 15.42
CA GLU A 117 4.62 -3.57 14.72
C GLU A 117 5.10 -4.78 13.91
N VAL A 118 4.82 -4.77 12.61
CA VAL A 118 5.22 -5.84 11.69
C VAL A 118 6.16 -5.26 10.64
N PRO A 119 7.37 -5.83 10.44
CA PRO A 119 8.28 -5.40 9.39
C PRO A 119 7.66 -5.57 7.99
N LEU A 120 8.00 -4.68 7.06
CA LEU A 120 7.63 -4.85 5.66
C LEU A 120 8.30 -6.09 5.07
N LEU A 121 7.58 -6.81 4.20
CA LEU A 121 8.13 -7.96 3.49
C LEU A 121 9.27 -7.53 2.57
N LYS A 122 10.29 -8.37 2.48
CA LYS A 122 11.34 -8.23 1.48
C LYS A 122 10.81 -8.73 0.14
N LEU A 123 10.56 -7.82 -0.79
CA LEU A 123 10.06 -8.12 -2.12
C LEU A 123 11.24 -8.09 -3.11
N GLY A 124 11.52 -9.23 -3.76
CA GLY A 124 12.62 -9.37 -4.73
C GLY A 124 13.97 -9.80 -4.14
N SER A 125 14.90 -10.18 -5.01
CA SER A 125 16.20 -10.77 -4.66
C SER A 125 17.26 -9.77 -4.13
N GLU A 126 17.01 -8.46 -4.22
CA GLU A 126 17.94 -7.41 -3.75
C GLU A 126 17.21 -6.32 -2.96
N SER A 127 16.77 -6.66 -1.76
CA SER A 127 15.94 -5.76 -0.93
C SER A 127 16.72 -4.75 -0.07
N THR A 128 18.05 -4.70 -0.17
CA THR A 128 18.89 -3.88 0.73
C THR A 128 18.73 -2.37 0.51
N GLY A 129 18.50 -1.92 -0.71
CA GLY A 129 18.36 -0.48 -1.04
C GLY A 129 16.99 0.10 -0.65
N LEU A 130 15.91 -0.57 -1.03
CA LEU A 130 14.54 -0.11 -0.81
C LEU A 130 14.20 -0.02 0.69
N PHE A 131 14.58 -1.05 1.46
CA PHE A 131 14.35 -1.08 2.91
C PHE A 131 15.15 -0.07 3.69
N SER A 132 16.37 0.28 3.22
CA SER A 132 17.19 1.32 3.87
C SER A 132 16.58 2.71 3.67
N ALA A 133 16.00 2.97 2.51
CA ALA A 133 15.30 4.23 2.21
C ALA A 133 14.00 4.34 3.02
N ILE A 134 13.16 3.30 3.00
CA ILE A 134 11.91 3.27 3.77
C ILE A 134 12.19 3.38 5.28
N ARG A 135 13.22 2.68 5.80
CA ARG A 135 13.61 2.77 7.22
C ARG A 135 14.08 4.17 7.65
N ARG A 136 14.63 4.97 6.73
CA ARG A 136 14.98 6.38 7.01
C ARG A 136 13.73 7.25 7.16
N LEU A 137 12.68 7.01 6.36
CA LEU A 137 11.42 7.75 6.45
C LEU A 137 10.71 7.50 7.79
N PHE A 138 10.75 6.27 8.31
CA PHE A 138 10.15 5.91 9.61
C PHE A 138 10.98 6.33 10.83
N LYS A 139 12.24 6.74 10.66
CA LYS A 139 13.11 7.12 11.78
C LYS A 139 13.09 8.62 12.09
N LYS A 140 12.30 9.40 11.39
CA LYS A 140 12.27 10.87 11.47
C LYS A 140 11.03 11.43 12.21
N ASN A 141 10.30 10.54 12.95
CA ASN A 141 9.26 10.96 13.90
C ASN A 141 9.58 10.44 15.29
#